data_17958cdbce198c182130d310998bd98b
#
_entry.id   17958cdbce198c182130d310998bd98b
#
_cell.length_a   1.000
_cell.length_b   1.000
_cell.length_c   1.000
_cell.angle_alpha   90.00
_cell.angle_beta   90.00
_cell.angle_gamma   90.00
#
_symmetry.space_group_name_H-M   'P 1'
#
loop_
_entity.id
_entity.type
_entity.pdbx_description
1 polymer ?
#
loop_
_entity_poly.entity_id
_entity_poly.type
_entity_poly.pdbx_seq_one_letter_code
_entity_poly.pdbx_strand_id
1 'polypeptide(L)'
;MTDSGELDPQRPNAELLLRAYASGIFPMVDPRKRRIEYFSPDPRAVIPLERFHVPRSLARVRAKRHFEIRSDTVFEEVIRACGEPRAGRLETWLDERLIAAYGDLHAHGFAHSVEAFREGRLVGGLYGVHIGAAFFGESMFSRPELGGTDASKLCLVELVERLRAGGFALLDTQFATR
;
A
#
# COMPACT_ATOMS: atom_id res chain seq x y z
N MET A 1 32.35 -21.58 0.12
CA MET A 1 31.41 -21.58 1.25
C MET A 1 30.24 -20.77 0.79
N THR A 2 29.22 -21.42 0.25
CA THR A 2 27.98 -20.79 -0.15
C THR A 2 27.18 -20.54 1.13
N ASP A 3 27.13 -19.28 1.53
CA ASP A 3 26.19 -18.81 2.53
C ASP A 3 24.77 -19.11 1.99
N SER A 4 24.20 -20.20 2.42
CA SER A 4 22.78 -20.46 2.23
C SER A 4 22.04 -19.52 3.14
N GLY A 5 21.84 -18.26 2.69
CA GLY A 5 21.16 -17.23 3.44
C GLY A 5 19.78 -17.71 3.88
N GLU A 6 19.70 -18.27 5.07
CA GLU A 6 18.45 -18.66 5.69
C GLU A 6 17.60 -17.40 5.82
N LEU A 7 16.43 -17.40 5.18
CA LEU A 7 15.52 -16.25 5.21
C LEU A 7 14.99 -16.06 6.64
N ASP A 8 15.38 -14.97 7.29
CA ASP A 8 14.94 -14.65 8.66
C ASP A 8 13.59 -13.90 8.63
N PRO A 9 12.50 -14.52 9.12
CA PRO A 9 11.19 -13.87 9.17
C PRO A 9 11.15 -12.58 10.02
N GLN A 10 12.13 -12.39 10.91
CA GLN A 10 12.25 -11.17 11.72
C GLN A 10 13.13 -10.09 11.09
N ARG A 11 13.79 -10.42 9.96
CA ARG A 11 14.58 -9.50 9.12
C ARG A 11 14.22 -9.73 7.66
N PRO A 12 12.96 -9.39 7.26
CA PRO A 12 12.52 -9.63 5.90
C PRO A 12 13.38 -8.84 4.91
N ASN A 13 13.56 -9.42 3.75
CA ASN A 13 14.12 -8.80 2.56
C ASN A 13 13.15 -8.94 1.39
N ALA A 14 13.46 -8.38 0.23
CA ALA A 14 12.60 -8.45 -0.95
C ALA A 14 12.25 -9.90 -1.32
N GLU A 15 13.20 -10.82 -1.26
CA GLU A 15 12.96 -12.23 -1.62
C GLU A 15 11.96 -12.90 -0.69
N LEU A 16 12.10 -12.73 0.63
CA LEU A 16 11.16 -13.29 1.60
C LEU A 16 9.75 -12.72 1.41
N LEU A 17 9.65 -11.41 1.20
CA LEU A 17 8.36 -10.77 0.95
C LEU A 17 7.71 -11.28 -0.34
N LEU A 18 8.44 -11.40 -1.44
CA LEU A 18 7.91 -11.94 -2.70
C LEU A 18 7.38 -13.37 -2.52
N ARG A 19 8.12 -14.23 -1.81
CA ARG A 19 7.66 -15.60 -1.51
C ARG A 19 6.40 -15.60 -0.65
N ALA A 20 6.32 -14.72 0.36
CA ALA A 20 5.15 -14.58 1.22
C ALA A 20 3.93 -14.14 0.40
N TYR A 21 4.04 -13.06 -0.38
CA TYR A 21 2.94 -12.58 -1.22
C TYR A 21 2.50 -13.60 -2.28
N ALA A 22 3.43 -14.32 -2.91
CA ALA A 22 3.12 -15.40 -3.85
C ALA A 22 2.31 -16.53 -3.20
N SER A 23 2.44 -16.70 -1.88
CA SER A 23 1.67 -17.66 -1.06
C SER A 23 0.41 -17.04 -0.41
N GLY A 24 0.05 -15.80 -0.76
CA GLY A 24 -1.09 -15.09 -0.17
C GLY A 24 -0.86 -14.63 1.27
N ILE A 25 0.40 -14.47 1.68
CA ILE A 25 0.79 -14.12 3.05
C ILE A 25 1.42 -12.72 3.04
N PHE A 26 1.12 -11.92 4.06
CA PHE A 26 1.71 -10.58 4.23
C PHE A 26 2.16 -10.35 5.68
N PRO A 27 3.21 -9.55 5.92
CA PRO A 27 3.75 -9.29 7.23
C PRO A 27 3.08 -8.09 7.92
N MET A 28 2.99 -8.15 9.24
CA MET A 28 2.68 -7.02 10.10
C MET A 28 3.51 -7.10 11.38
N VAL A 29 3.90 -5.96 11.94
CA VAL A 29 4.52 -5.92 13.27
C VAL A 29 3.43 -6.00 14.34
N ASP A 30 3.57 -6.93 15.28
CA ASP A 30 2.86 -6.84 16.56
C ASP A 30 3.59 -5.81 17.44
N PRO A 31 2.99 -4.64 17.71
CA PRO A 31 3.67 -3.56 18.43
C PRO A 31 3.98 -3.93 19.88
N ARG A 32 3.21 -4.83 20.49
CA ARG A 32 3.41 -5.27 21.88
C ARG A 32 4.57 -6.24 22.00
N LYS A 33 4.66 -7.19 21.07
CA LYS A 33 5.73 -8.19 21.04
C LYS A 33 6.98 -7.71 20.31
N ARG A 34 6.87 -6.62 19.52
CA ARG A 34 7.91 -6.09 18.62
C ARG A 34 8.44 -7.16 17.66
N ARG A 35 7.54 -8.05 17.20
CA ARG A 35 7.84 -9.15 16.28
C ARG A 35 7.01 -9.00 15.02
N ILE A 36 7.61 -9.41 13.90
CA ILE A 36 6.89 -9.50 12.62
C ILE A 36 6.11 -10.82 12.64
N GLU A 37 4.82 -10.71 12.45
CA GLU A 37 3.89 -11.83 12.28
C GLU A 37 3.39 -11.84 10.83
N TYR A 38 3.07 -13.03 10.31
CA TYR A 38 2.68 -13.25 8.94
C TYR A 38 1.23 -13.74 8.90
N PHE A 39 0.39 -13.08 8.08
CA PHE A 39 -1.05 -13.29 8.07
C PHE A 39 -1.54 -13.77 6.71
N SER A 40 -2.52 -14.68 6.74
CA SER A 40 -3.29 -15.13 5.58
C SER A 40 -4.78 -15.15 5.96
N PRO A 41 -5.51 -14.04 5.82
CA PRO A 41 -6.90 -13.97 6.23
C PRO A 41 -7.81 -14.86 5.36
N ASP A 42 -8.81 -15.45 5.99
CA ASP A 42 -9.91 -16.16 5.35
C ASP A 42 -11.23 -15.74 6.04
N PRO A 43 -12.18 -15.07 5.35
CA PRO A 43 -12.13 -14.72 3.92
C PRO A 43 -11.16 -13.58 3.59
N ARG A 44 -10.63 -13.62 2.37
CA ARG A 44 -9.77 -12.59 1.79
C ARG A 44 -10.59 -11.53 1.05
N ALA A 45 -10.34 -10.27 1.34
CA ALA A 45 -11.03 -9.18 0.65
C ALA A 45 -10.31 -8.80 -0.64
N VAL A 46 -11.08 -8.69 -1.74
CA VAL A 46 -10.57 -8.26 -3.03
C VAL A 46 -11.50 -7.22 -3.65
N ILE A 47 -10.94 -6.30 -4.42
CA ILE A 47 -11.69 -5.37 -5.25
C ILE A 47 -11.65 -5.90 -6.70
N PRO A 48 -12.80 -6.36 -7.24
CA PRO A 48 -12.89 -6.72 -8.64
C PRO A 48 -12.69 -5.48 -9.49
N LEU A 49 -11.58 -5.42 -10.24
CA LEU A 49 -11.20 -4.21 -10.98
C LEU A 49 -12.31 -3.76 -11.94
N GLU A 50 -12.92 -4.68 -12.67
CA GLU A 50 -13.98 -4.37 -13.65
C GLU A 50 -15.25 -3.80 -13.02
N ARG A 51 -15.54 -4.16 -11.74
CA ARG A 51 -16.74 -3.70 -11.01
C ARG A 51 -16.45 -2.51 -10.10
N PHE A 52 -15.23 -2.02 -10.07
CA PHE A 52 -14.90 -0.87 -9.24
C PHE A 52 -15.69 0.35 -9.68
N HIS A 53 -16.47 0.90 -8.76
CA HIS A 53 -17.32 2.04 -9.00
C HIS A 53 -16.82 3.28 -8.26
N VAL A 54 -16.73 4.39 -8.97
CA VAL A 54 -16.39 5.70 -8.39
C VAL A 54 -17.68 6.43 -8.01
N PRO A 55 -17.96 6.65 -6.70
CA PRO A 55 -19.16 7.39 -6.29
C PRO A 55 -19.20 8.79 -6.89
N ARG A 56 -20.42 9.30 -7.17
CA ARG A 56 -20.60 10.64 -7.77
C ARG A 56 -19.94 11.76 -6.95
N SER A 57 -19.93 11.65 -5.62
CA SER A 57 -19.24 12.60 -4.74
C SER A 57 -17.75 12.65 -5.01
N LEU A 58 -17.10 11.49 -5.10
CA LEU A 58 -15.67 11.40 -5.38
C LEU A 58 -15.32 11.83 -6.82
N ALA A 59 -16.18 11.51 -7.79
CA ALA A 59 -16.02 12.00 -9.16
C ALA A 59 -16.06 13.53 -9.24
N ARG A 60 -16.90 14.20 -8.42
CA ARG A 60 -16.92 15.68 -8.31
C ARG A 60 -15.63 16.22 -7.70
N VAL A 61 -15.06 15.55 -6.69
CA VAL A 61 -13.76 15.94 -6.10
C VAL A 61 -12.66 15.83 -7.16
N ARG A 62 -12.64 14.73 -7.90
CA ARG A 62 -11.68 14.50 -9.00
C ARG A 62 -11.79 15.60 -10.08
N ALA A 63 -13.01 15.95 -10.48
CA ALA A 63 -13.24 16.98 -11.51
C ALA A 63 -12.72 18.37 -11.13
N LYS A 64 -12.62 18.67 -9.84
CA LYS A 64 -12.06 19.96 -9.37
C LYS A 64 -10.55 20.08 -9.55
N ARG A 65 -9.84 18.98 -9.82
CA ARG A 65 -8.39 18.92 -10.06
C ARG A 65 -7.55 19.60 -8.98
N HIS A 66 -7.99 19.52 -7.70
CA HIS A 66 -7.26 20.12 -6.58
C HIS A 66 -6.01 19.33 -6.19
N PHE A 67 -5.90 18.09 -6.66
CA PHE A 67 -4.77 17.23 -6.38
C PHE A 67 -3.99 16.96 -7.66
N GLU A 68 -2.67 17.04 -7.56
CA GLU A 68 -1.75 16.47 -8.53
C GLU A 68 -1.46 15.02 -8.11
N ILE A 69 -1.82 14.07 -8.97
CA ILE A 69 -1.61 12.64 -8.70
C ILE A 69 -0.33 12.21 -9.40
N ARG A 70 0.57 11.58 -8.65
CA ARG A 70 1.83 11.03 -9.12
C ARG A 70 1.93 9.56 -8.75
N SER A 71 2.94 8.85 -9.27
CA SER A 71 3.24 7.47 -8.89
C SER A 71 4.74 7.29 -8.78
N ASP A 72 5.17 6.57 -7.75
CA ASP A 72 6.57 6.19 -7.51
C ASP A 72 7.54 7.37 -7.41
N THR A 73 7.04 8.55 -7.01
CA THR A 73 7.89 9.75 -6.89
C THR A 73 8.45 9.94 -5.49
N VAL A 74 7.73 9.48 -4.46
CA VAL A 74 8.10 9.64 -3.04
C VAL A 74 7.69 8.41 -2.22
N PHE A 75 8.01 7.21 -2.69
CA PHE A 75 7.60 5.94 -2.08
C PHE A 75 7.89 5.88 -0.58
N GLU A 76 9.11 6.27 -0.16
CA GLU A 76 9.50 6.22 1.26
C GLU A 76 8.66 7.17 2.12
N GLU A 77 8.31 8.36 1.62
CA GLU A 77 7.43 9.28 2.35
C GLU A 77 6.01 8.70 2.48
N VAL A 78 5.52 8.02 1.44
CA VAL A 78 4.20 7.38 1.45
C VAL A 78 4.12 6.26 2.47
N ILE A 79 5.08 5.32 2.47
CA ILE A 79 5.07 4.19 3.41
C ILE A 79 5.20 4.67 4.85
N ARG A 80 6.07 5.65 5.13
CA ARG A 80 6.20 6.25 6.46
C ARG A 80 4.91 6.92 6.90
N ALA A 81 4.26 7.71 6.04
CA ALA A 81 2.97 8.35 6.32
C ALA A 81 1.85 7.33 6.58
N CYS A 82 1.87 6.17 5.90
CA CYS A 82 0.96 5.06 6.17
C CYS A 82 1.17 4.45 7.56
N GLY A 83 2.40 4.46 8.08
CA GLY A 83 2.78 3.98 9.41
C GLY A 83 2.50 4.98 10.54
N GLU A 84 2.22 6.25 10.27
CA GLU A 84 1.98 7.26 11.29
C GLU A 84 0.80 6.90 12.22
N PRO A 85 0.93 7.12 13.53
CA PRO A 85 -0.21 7.05 14.45
C PRO A 85 -1.30 8.05 14.07
N ARG A 86 -2.55 7.67 14.24
CA ARG A 86 -3.71 8.56 13.98
C ARG A 86 -4.85 8.28 14.95
N ALA A 87 -5.84 9.17 14.98
CA ALA A 87 -7.03 8.99 15.78
C ALA A 87 -7.66 7.61 15.49
N GLY A 88 -7.85 6.80 16.53
CA GLY A 88 -8.35 5.42 16.44
C GLY A 88 -7.29 4.36 16.15
N ARG A 89 -6.04 4.73 15.85
CA ARG A 89 -4.92 3.82 15.66
C ARG A 89 -3.63 4.47 16.20
N LEU A 90 -3.36 4.28 17.48
CA LEU A 90 -2.17 4.84 18.16
C LEU A 90 -0.91 4.00 17.92
N GLU A 91 -1.07 2.71 17.65
CA GLU A 91 0.02 1.78 17.37
C GLU A 91 0.20 1.59 15.86
N THR A 92 1.44 1.43 15.41
CA THR A 92 1.76 1.12 14.03
C THR A 92 2.04 -0.36 13.84
N TRP A 93 1.65 -0.91 12.70
CA TRP A 93 1.98 -2.25 12.24
C TRP A 93 3.24 -2.27 11.35
N LEU A 94 3.84 -1.10 11.13
CA LEU A 94 5.07 -0.89 10.37
C LEU A 94 6.21 -0.48 11.30
N ASP A 95 7.40 -1.03 11.07
CA ASP A 95 8.65 -0.57 11.68
C ASP A 95 9.75 -0.46 10.60
N GLU A 96 10.93 -0.01 10.99
CA GLU A 96 12.03 0.22 10.06
C GLU A 96 12.46 -1.05 9.30
N ARG A 97 12.25 -2.24 9.86
CA ARG A 97 12.56 -3.52 9.19
C ARG A 97 11.64 -3.74 7.98
N LEU A 98 10.34 -3.52 8.17
CA LEU A 98 9.36 -3.64 7.07
C LEU A 98 9.50 -2.48 6.08
N ILE A 99 9.72 -1.25 6.56
CA ILE A 99 9.94 -0.09 5.68
C ILE A 99 11.13 -0.34 4.75
N ALA A 100 12.25 -0.82 5.31
CA ALA A 100 13.43 -1.15 4.51
C ALA A 100 13.16 -2.26 3.50
N ALA A 101 12.45 -3.33 3.90
CA ALA A 101 12.13 -4.45 3.01
C ALA A 101 11.18 -4.05 1.87
N TYR A 102 10.19 -3.18 2.13
CA TYR A 102 9.34 -2.63 1.08
C TYR A 102 10.07 -1.63 0.19
N GLY A 103 11.01 -0.85 0.75
CA GLY A 103 11.90 0.00 -0.03
C GLY A 103 12.78 -0.79 -1.00
N ASP A 104 13.27 -1.95 -0.56
CA ASP A 104 14.01 -2.88 -1.39
C ASP A 104 13.13 -3.47 -2.51
N LEU A 105 11.88 -3.86 -2.19
CA LEU A 105 10.91 -4.25 -3.21
C LEU A 105 10.64 -3.14 -4.23
N HIS A 106 10.53 -1.90 -3.77
CA HIS A 106 10.32 -0.75 -4.64
C HIS A 106 11.52 -0.54 -5.59
N ALA A 107 12.74 -0.61 -5.06
CA ALA A 107 13.96 -0.50 -5.87
C ALA A 107 14.07 -1.59 -6.95
N HIS A 108 13.48 -2.76 -6.71
CA HIS A 108 13.40 -3.87 -7.68
C HIS A 108 12.13 -3.84 -8.56
N GLY A 109 11.27 -2.82 -8.43
CA GLY A 109 10.08 -2.64 -9.25
C GLY A 109 8.89 -3.52 -8.88
N PHE A 110 8.83 -4.05 -7.64
CA PHE A 110 7.71 -4.87 -7.16
C PHE A 110 6.77 -4.13 -6.19
N ALA A 111 7.23 -3.06 -5.55
CA ALA A 111 6.38 -2.23 -4.73
C ALA A 111 6.21 -0.86 -5.37
N HIS A 112 4.99 -0.32 -5.29
CA HIS A 112 4.61 0.92 -5.94
C HIS A 112 3.77 1.79 -5.02
N SER A 113 3.85 3.11 -5.23
CA SER A 113 3.01 4.09 -4.57
C SER A 113 2.21 4.93 -5.56
N VAL A 114 1.10 5.47 -5.08
CA VAL A 114 0.34 6.53 -5.74
C VAL A 114 0.17 7.66 -4.75
N GLU A 115 0.55 8.87 -5.15
CA GLU A 115 0.62 10.03 -4.30
C GLU A 115 -0.35 11.12 -4.75
N ALA A 116 -0.94 11.83 -3.80
CA ALA A 116 -1.72 13.02 -4.03
C ALA A 116 -1.04 14.23 -3.40
N PHE A 117 -0.69 15.19 -4.24
CA PHE A 117 -0.12 16.47 -3.83
C PHE A 117 -1.15 17.58 -3.93
N ARG A 118 -1.11 18.51 -3.00
CA ARG A 118 -1.84 19.76 -3.04
C ARG A 118 -0.89 20.91 -2.69
N GLU A 119 -0.78 21.90 -3.58
CA GLU A 119 0.13 23.04 -3.38
C GLU A 119 1.57 22.59 -3.06
N GLY A 120 2.04 21.53 -3.75
CA GLY A 120 3.38 20.98 -3.57
C GLY A 120 3.57 20.13 -2.30
N ARG A 121 2.53 19.91 -1.47
CA ARG A 121 2.60 19.10 -0.25
C ARG A 121 1.96 17.74 -0.47
N LEU A 122 2.58 16.70 0.03
CA LEU A 122 2.02 15.34 0.06
C LEU A 122 0.86 15.28 1.07
N VAL A 123 -0.38 15.15 0.56
CA VAL A 123 -1.61 15.20 1.37
C VAL A 123 -2.37 13.88 1.42
N GLY A 124 -1.94 12.90 0.66
CA GLY A 124 -2.49 11.54 0.68
C GLY A 124 -1.69 10.62 -0.22
N GLY A 125 -1.88 9.33 -0.04
CA GLY A 125 -1.21 8.32 -0.83
C GLY A 125 -1.62 6.92 -0.42
N LEU A 126 -1.16 5.97 -1.20
CA LEU A 126 -1.24 4.54 -0.92
C LEU A 126 0.02 3.85 -1.46
N TYR A 127 0.29 2.66 -0.94
CA TYR A 127 1.30 1.78 -1.53
C TYR A 127 0.84 0.33 -1.53
N GLY A 128 1.52 -0.47 -2.31
CA GLY A 128 1.29 -1.91 -2.38
C GLY A 128 2.35 -2.63 -3.18
N VAL A 129 2.18 -3.94 -3.30
CA VAL A 129 3.10 -4.86 -3.96
C VAL A 129 2.40 -5.51 -5.15
N HIS A 130 3.09 -5.71 -6.27
CA HIS A 130 2.54 -6.48 -7.36
C HIS A 130 3.33 -7.77 -7.58
N ILE A 131 2.60 -8.85 -7.91
CA ILE A 131 3.17 -10.12 -8.36
C ILE A 131 2.32 -10.64 -9.51
N GLY A 132 2.94 -10.76 -10.67
CA GLY A 132 2.21 -11.12 -11.89
C GLY A 132 1.07 -10.14 -12.15
N ALA A 133 -0.15 -10.64 -12.27
CA ALA A 133 -1.35 -9.85 -12.53
C ALA A 133 -2.15 -9.48 -11.25
N ALA A 134 -1.59 -9.68 -10.07
CA ALA A 134 -2.20 -9.31 -8.80
C ALA A 134 -1.47 -8.11 -8.18
N PHE A 135 -2.25 -7.15 -7.66
CA PHE A 135 -1.75 -6.05 -6.85
C PHE A 135 -2.28 -6.18 -5.42
N PHE A 136 -1.40 -6.17 -4.46
CA PHE A 136 -1.70 -6.25 -3.03
C PHE A 136 -1.62 -4.85 -2.43
N GLY A 137 -2.78 -4.25 -2.14
CA GLY A 137 -2.86 -2.94 -1.50
C GLY A 137 -2.54 -3.07 0.00
N GLU A 138 -1.51 -2.38 0.45
CA GLU A 138 -1.04 -2.48 1.83
C GLU A 138 -1.71 -1.48 2.75
N SER A 139 -1.58 -0.22 2.43
CA SER A 139 -2.13 0.85 3.25
C SER A 139 -2.32 2.13 2.47
N MET A 140 -3.13 3.02 3.04
CA MET A 140 -3.37 4.34 2.49
C MET A 140 -3.56 5.37 3.60
N PHE A 141 -3.26 6.64 3.28
CA PHE A 141 -3.43 7.75 4.21
C PHE A 141 -4.00 8.99 3.51
N SER A 142 -4.62 9.84 4.29
CA SER A 142 -4.99 11.22 3.90
C SER A 142 -4.68 12.15 5.05
N ARG A 143 -4.34 13.42 4.72
CA ARG A 143 -4.09 14.51 5.66
C ARG A 143 -5.17 15.61 5.50
N PRO A 144 -6.36 15.44 6.11
CA PRO A 144 -7.46 16.40 5.99
C PRO A 144 -7.08 17.80 6.47
N GLU A 145 -6.25 17.89 7.49
CA GLU A 145 -5.70 19.13 8.07
C GLU A 145 -4.85 19.94 7.08
N LEU A 146 -4.32 19.28 6.04
CA LEU A 146 -3.61 19.90 4.92
C LEU A 146 -4.50 20.01 3.66
N GLY A 147 -5.81 19.85 3.81
CA GLY A 147 -6.76 19.85 2.70
C GLY A 147 -6.78 18.57 1.86
N GLY A 148 -6.24 17.46 2.41
CA GLY A 148 -6.18 16.15 1.75
C GLY A 148 -7.42 15.28 1.95
N THR A 149 -8.58 15.84 2.29
CA THR A 149 -9.84 15.07 2.35
C THR A 149 -10.08 14.34 1.04
N ASP A 150 -10.36 13.04 1.11
CA ASP A 150 -10.53 12.13 -0.03
C ASP A 150 -9.28 11.89 -0.92
N ALA A 151 -8.11 12.43 -0.56
CA ALA A 151 -6.90 12.28 -1.35
C ALA A 151 -6.51 10.80 -1.58
N SER A 152 -6.50 9.97 -0.52
CA SER A 152 -6.20 8.54 -0.64
C SER A 152 -7.21 7.79 -1.50
N LYS A 153 -8.49 8.18 -1.48
CA LYS A 153 -9.53 7.58 -2.34
C LYS A 153 -9.28 7.91 -3.81
N LEU A 154 -8.80 9.12 -4.12
CA LEU A 154 -8.41 9.47 -5.49
C LEU A 154 -7.16 8.72 -5.93
N CYS A 155 -6.19 8.50 -5.04
CA CYS A 155 -5.06 7.61 -5.31
C CYS A 155 -5.54 6.18 -5.63
N LEU A 156 -6.55 5.67 -4.90
CA LEU A 156 -7.13 4.36 -5.19
C LEU A 156 -7.84 4.32 -6.56
N VAL A 157 -8.55 5.38 -6.94
CA VAL A 157 -9.16 5.48 -8.29
C VAL A 157 -8.07 5.42 -9.36
N GLU A 158 -7.02 6.21 -9.22
CA GLU A 158 -5.88 6.22 -10.14
C GLU A 158 -5.20 4.85 -10.22
N LEU A 159 -4.96 4.20 -9.05
CA LEU A 159 -4.40 2.85 -9.02
C LEU A 159 -5.26 1.88 -9.83
N VAL A 160 -6.58 1.84 -9.59
CA VAL A 160 -7.47 0.93 -10.32
C VAL A 160 -7.46 1.19 -11.81
N GLU A 161 -7.43 2.45 -12.25
CA GLU A 161 -7.34 2.80 -13.67
C GLU A 161 -6.02 2.30 -14.29
N ARG A 162 -4.89 2.46 -13.59
CA ARG A 162 -3.59 1.95 -14.02
C ARG A 162 -3.55 0.42 -14.07
N LEU A 163 -4.09 -0.25 -13.05
CA LEU A 163 -4.16 -1.72 -13.01
C LEU A 163 -4.98 -2.27 -14.18
N ARG A 164 -6.12 -1.64 -14.49
CA ARG A 164 -6.93 -1.99 -15.68
C ARG A 164 -6.14 -1.83 -16.98
N ALA A 165 -5.51 -0.68 -17.14
CA ALA A 165 -4.71 -0.39 -18.33
C ALA A 165 -3.51 -1.35 -18.46
N GLY A 166 -2.93 -1.78 -17.35
CA GLY A 166 -1.84 -2.75 -17.28
C GLY A 166 -2.26 -4.22 -17.41
N GLY A 167 -3.56 -4.51 -17.54
CA GLY A 167 -4.06 -5.89 -17.67
C GLY A 167 -4.00 -6.71 -16.38
N PHE A 168 -4.01 -6.05 -15.23
CA PHE A 168 -4.08 -6.74 -13.94
C PHE A 168 -5.43 -7.44 -13.76
N ALA A 169 -5.41 -8.57 -13.04
CA ALA A 169 -6.60 -9.38 -12.79
C ALA A 169 -7.32 -8.98 -11.50
N LEU A 170 -6.59 -8.60 -10.46
CA LEU A 170 -7.20 -8.30 -9.18
C LEU A 170 -6.41 -7.26 -8.36
N LEU A 171 -7.14 -6.55 -7.49
CA LEU A 171 -6.61 -5.76 -6.39
C LEU A 171 -7.04 -6.41 -5.08
N ASP A 172 -6.06 -6.96 -4.37
CA ASP A 172 -6.22 -7.56 -3.04
C ASP A 172 -6.18 -6.47 -1.98
N THR A 173 -7.09 -6.48 -1.03
CA THR A 173 -7.15 -5.55 0.11
C THR A 173 -7.05 -6.26 1.45
N GLN A 174 -6.65 -7.53 1.43
CA GLN A 174 -6.30 -8.37 2.58
C GLN A 174 -7.48 -8.62 3.52
N PHE A 175 -7.68 -7.79 4.54
CA PHE A 175 -8.76 -7.96 5.50
C PHE A 175 -10.06 -7.32 5.00
N ALA A 176 -11.18 -8.03 5.20
CA ALA A 176 -12.50 -7.43 5.04
C ALA A 176 -12.73 -6.42 6.17
N THR A 177 -12.68 -5.13 5.85
CA THR A 177 -13.09 -4.06 6.79
C THR A 177 -14.60 -3.87 6.70
N ARG A 178 -15.26 -3.80 7.87
CA ARG A 178 -16.70 -3.48 7.98
C ARG A 178 -16.94 -2.00 7.74
#